data_313fee3bf005539b637cd10539b2c7af
#
_entry.id   313fee3bf005539b637cd10539b2c7af
#
_cell.length_a   1.000
_cell.length_b   1.000
_cell.length_c   1.000
_cell.angle_alpha   90.00
_cell.angle_beta   90.00
_cell.angle_gamma   90.00
#
_symmetry.space_group_name_H-M   'P 1'
#
loop_
_entity.id
_entity.type
_entity.pdbx_description
1 polymer ?
#
loop_
_entity_poly.entity_id
_entity_poly.type
_entity_poly.pdbx_seq_one_letter_code
_entity_poly.pdbx_strand_id
1 'polypeptide(L)'
;MTQVRWDRDREQRTGVPEVVYGPGKTAAHLRQIFENTSELRIASRLSDDQMAVLADLATIHSEARMAVRNGREKRNIAVVPVITAGTADIPVALEAAVTLDAMGVPVSSHFDVGVAGIHRLQSILPEISNARVCIVVAGMDGALPAVVAGL
;
A
#
# COMPACT_ATOMS: atom_id res chain seq x y z
N MET A 1 28.95 11.23 8.39
CA MET A 1 27.77 10.80 9.18
C MET A 1 26.52 11.15 8.38
N THR A 2 25.74 10.16 7.99
CA THR A 2 24.50 10.37 7.24
C THR A 2 23.41 10.79 8.23
N GLN A 3 22.97 12.04 8.18
CA GLN A 3 21.92 12.54 9.08
C GLN A 3 20.56 12.26 8.47
N VAL A 4 19.90 11.19 8.92
CA VAL A 4 18.47 11.00 8.69
C VAL A 4 17.71 11.92 9.64
N ARG A 5 16.87 12.81 9.10
CA ARG A 5 15.94 13.64 9.88
C ARG A 5 14.53 13.12 9.67
N TRP A 6 14.02 12.42 10.68
CA TRP A 6 12.65 11.88 10.66
C TRP A 6 11.65 12.98 11.05
N ASP A 7 10.60 13.17 10.25
CA ASP A 7 9.52 14.13 10.49
C ASP A 7 8.48 13.54 11.46
N ARG A 8 8.76 13.67 12.76
CA ARG A 8 7.91 13.10 13.82
C ARG A 8 6.52 13.74 13.90
N ASP A 9 6.42 15.00 13.50
CA ASP A 9 5.18 15.76 13.61
C ASP A 9 4.33 15.70 12.34
N ARG A 10 4.78 14.93 11.33
CA ARG A 10 4.10 14.85 10.04
C ARG A 10 2.65 14.41 10.19
N GLU A 11 2.41 13.35 10.93
CA GLU A 11 1.05 12.81 11.08
C GLU A 11 0.10 13.78 11.78
N GLN A 12 0.58 14.51 12.79
CA GLN A 12 -0.21 15.55 13.45
C GLN A 12 -0.59 16.69 12.49
N ARG A 13 0.33 17.06 11.59
CA ARG A 13 0.12 18.15 10.63
C ARG A 13 -0.71 17.75 9.41
N THR A 14 -0.57 16.51 8.95
CA THR A 14 -1.11 16.07 7.65
C THR A 14 -2.15 14.96 7.75
N GLY A 15 -2.30 14.34 8.92
CA GLY A 15 -3.15 13.16 9.12
C GLY A 15 -2.55 11.84 8.58
N VAL A 16 -1.33 11.87 8.00
CA VAL A 16 -0.70 10.71 7.38
C VAL A 16 0.74 10.57 7.88
N PRO A 17 1.18 9.36 8.32
CA PRO A 17 2.56 9.13 8.73
C PRO A 17 3.54 9.31 7.57
N GLU A 18 4.82 9.47 7.89
CA GLU A 18 5.86 9.53 6.87
C GLU A 18 6.06 8.15 6.24
N VAL A 19 6.04 8.09 4.90
CA VAL A 19 6.37 6.90 4.11
C VAL A 19 7.74 7.09 3.47
N VAL A 20 8.61 6.13 3.67
CA VAL A 20 9.98 6.14 3.13
C VAL A 20 9.97 5.71 1.67
N TYR A 21 10.40 6.57 0.77
CA TYR A 21 10.61 6.24 -0.62
C TYR A 21 11.99 5.58 -0.79
N GLY A 22 12.02 4.30 -1.19
CA GLY A 22 13.24 3.48 -1.26
C GLY A 22 14.28 3.91 -2.29
N PRO A 23 13.88 4.27 -3.54
CA PRO A 23 14.84 4.66 -4.57
C PRO A 23 15.79 5.77 -4.13
N GLY A 24 17.10 5.57 -4.37
CA GLY A 24 18.14 6.52 -3.97
C GLY A 24 18.57 6.46 -2.50
N LYS A 25 17.91 5.67 -1.65
CA LYS A 25 18.35 5.46 -0.27
C LYS A 25 19.37 4.30 -0.19
N THR A 26 20.39 4.49 0.63
CA THR A 26 21.36 3.43 0.94
C THR A 26 20.80 2.47 1.98
N ALA A 27 21.35 1.27 2.06
CA ALA A 27 21.07 0.31 3.11
C ALA A 27 21.26 0.92 4.52
N ALA A 28 22.31 1.70 4.72
CA ALA A 28 22.56 2.38 5.99
C ALA A 28 21.46 3.39 6.36
N HIS A 29 20.95 4.16 5.37
CA HIS A 29 19.82 5.06 5.59
C HIS A 29 18.58 4.31 6.04
N LEU A 30 18.25 3.20 5.37
CA LEU A 30 17.07 2.42 5.67
C LEU A 30 17.15 1.78 7.06
N ARG A 31 18.30 1.18 7.40
CA ARG A 31 18.49 0.61 8.74
C ARG A 31 18.35 1.68 9.81
N GLN A 32 18.98 2.84 9.65
CA GLN A 32 18.87 3.95 10.62
C GLN A 32 17.41 4.40 10.84
N ILE A 33 16.58 4.39 9.78
CA ILE A 33 15.16 4.77 9.87
C ILE A 33 14.35 3.70 10.62
N PHE A 34 14.66 2.43 10.41
CA PHE A 34 13.87 1.30 10.92
C PHE A 34 14.35 0.79 12.28
N GLU A 35 15.60 1.04 12.67
CA GLU A 35 16.13 0.60 13.95
C GLU A 35 15.58 1.42 15.12
N ASN A 36 15.51 0.78 16.30
CA ASN A 36 15.23 1.42 17.59
C ASN A 36 14.02 2.36 17.61
N THR A 37 12.94 1.96 16.96
CA THR A 37 11.69 2.72 16.93
C THR A 37 10.50 1.88 17.36
N SER A 38 9.59 2.47 18.14
CA SER A 38 8.25 1.94 18.43
C SER A 38 7.18 2.52 17.51
N GLU A 39 7.53 3.51 16.68
CA GLU A 39 6.59 4.15 15.76
C GLU A 39 6.41 3.30 14.49
N LEU A 40 5.27 3.47 13.83
CA LEU A 40 5.03 2.90 12.49
C LEU A 40 6.12 3.37 11.52
N ARG A 41 6.68 2.41 10.78
CA ARG A 41 7.57 2.67 9.64
C ARG A 41 7.05 1.93 8.42
N ILE A 42 6.93 2.63 7.33
CA ILE A 42 6.55 2.10 6.03
C ILE A 42 7.62 2.52 5.03
N ALA A 43 8.14 1.58 4.25
CA ALA A 43 9.01 1.89 3.11
C ALA A 43 8.42 1.26 1.85
N SER A 44 8.45 1.98 0.74
CA SER A 44 7.91 1.56 -0.55
C SER A 44 8.97 1.57 -1.65
N ARG A 45 8.69 0.84 -2.74
CA ARG A 45 9.54 0.73 -3.94
C ARG A 45 10.97 0.29 -3.62
N LEU A 46 11.09 -0.67 -2.73
CA LEU A 46 12.37 -1.22 -2.32
C LEU A 46 12.97 -2.13 -3.41
N SER A 47 14.30 -2.07 -3.57
CA SER A 47 15.04 -3.10 -4.30
C SER A 47 15.16 -4.38 -3.48
N ASP A 48 15.56 -5.49 -4.11
CA ASP A 48 15.76 -6.76 -3.41
C ASP A 48 16.82 -6.64 -2.31
N ASP A 49 17.93 -5.94 -2.58
CA ASP A 49 18.97 -5.66 -1.58
C ASP A 49 18.44 -4.81 -0.41
N GLN A 50 17.58 -3.84 -0.70
CA GLN A 50 16.97 -3.00 0.33
C GLN A 50 15.98 -3.79 1.20
N MET A 51 15.21 -4.69 0.60
CA MET A 51 14.33 -5.61 1.34
C MET A 51 15.12 -6.57 2.23
N ALA A 52 16.19 -7.15 1.69
CA ALA A 52 17.07 -8.06 2.44
C ALA A 52 17.67 -7.39 3.69
N VAL A 53 18.08 -6.12 3.56
CA VAL A 53 18.65 -5.33 4.67
C VAL A 53 17.64 -5.04 5.78
N LEU A 54 16.34 -5.04 5.48
CA LEU A 54 15.27 -4.77 6.44
C LEU A 54 14.59 -6.02 6.99
N ALA A 55 14.93 -7.22 6.50
CA ALA A 55 14.22 -8.46 6.81
C ALA A 55 14.25 -8.85 8.31
N ASP A 56 15.27 -8.43 9.05
CA ASP A 56 15.39 -8.64 10.50
C ASP A 56 14.66 -7.56 11.34
N LEU A 57 14.23 -6.45 10.70
CA LEU A 57 13.66 -5.28 11.37
C LEU A 57 12.17 -5.07 11.08
N ALA A 58 11.67 -5.62 9.98
CA ALA A 58 10.34 -5.32 9.47
C ALA A 58 9.72 -6.53 8.76
N THR A 59 8.40 -6.53 8.66
CA THR A 59 7.69 -7.45 7.77
C THR A 59 7.91 -7.03 6.31
N ILE A 60 8.41 -7.94 5.48
CA ILE A 60 8.66 -7.70 4.06
C ILE A 60 7.48 -8.19 3.24
N HIS A 61 6.93 -7.31 2.41
CA HIS A 61 5.91 -7.58 1.41
C HIS A 61 6.57 -7.57 0.02
N SER A 62 7.13 -8.69 -0.38
CA SER A 62 8.01 -8.78 -1.56
C SER A 62 7.34 -8.37 -2.86
N GLU A 63 6.11 -8.79 -3.10
CA GLU A 63 5.35 -8.45 -4.31
C GLU A 63 4.98 -6.95 -4.36
N ALA A 64 4.66 -6.35 -3.23
CA ALA A 64 4.43 -4.91 -3.09
C ALA A 64 5.75 -4.11 -3.05
N ARG A 65 6.90 -4.78 -2.93
CA ARG A 65 8.22 -4.15 -2.74
C ARG A 65 8.25 -3.17 -1.56
N MET A 66 7.67 -3.60 -0.44
CA MET A 66 7.50 -2.79 0.76
C MET A 66 8.04 -3.47 2.01
N ALA A 67 8.36 -2.64 3.00
CA ALA A 67 8.66 -3.09 4.36
C ALA A 67 7.79 -2.31 5.36
N VAL A 68 7.22 -3.01 6.33
CA VAL A 68 6.40 -2.44 7.40
C VAL A 68 6.92 -2.87 8.75
N ARG A 69 7.16 -1.92 9.65
CA ARG A 69 7.47 -2.16 11.06
C ARG A 69 6.44 -1.47 11.95
N ASN A 70 6.02 -2.14 13.00
CA ASN A 70 5.02 -1.63 13.96
C ASN A 70 3.72 -1.18 13.29
N GLY A 71 3.18 -2.01 12.39
CA GLY A 71 1.86 -1.80 11.80
C GLY A 71 0.78 -1.66 12.89
N ARG A 72 -0.24 -0.88 12.61
CA ARG A 72 -1.31 -0.57 13.56
C ARG A 72 -2.35 -1.68 13.60
N GLU A 73 -3.01 -1.81 14.74
CA GLU A 73 -4.19 -2.66 14.85
C GLU A 73 -5.32 -2.17 13.93
N LYS A 74 -6.13 -3.11 13.46
CA LYS A 74 -7.26 -2.80 12.59
C LYS A 74 -8.28 -1.92 13.29
N ARG A 75 -8.63 -0.84 12.63
CA ARG A 75 -9.66 0.09 13.09
C ARG A 75 -11.05 -0.48 12.77
N ASN A 76 -12.02 -0.21 13.62
CA ASN A 76 -13.42 -0.55 13.34
C ASN A 76 -14.07 0.51 12.43
N ILE A 77 -13.70 0.50 11.16
CA ILE A 77 -14.19 1.39 10.11
C ILE A 77 -14.54 0.57 8.86
N ALA A 78 -15.20 1.21 7.89
CA ALA A 78 -15.55 0.54 6.64
C ALA A 78 -14.30 0.01 5.90
N VAL A 79 -14.45 -1.16 5.28
CA VAL A 79 -13.43 -1.79 4.45
C VAL A 79 -13.21 -0.96 3.20
N VAL A 80 -11.97 -0.82 2.78
CA VAL A 80 -11.58 -0.16 1.53
C VAL A 80 -11.25 -1.23 0.47
N PRO A 81 -12.07 -1.38 -0.58
CA PRO A 81 -11.75 -2.24 -1.70
C PRO A 81 -10.57 -1.70 -2.52
N VAL A 82 -9.63 -2.58 -2.85
CA VAL A 82 -8.52 -2.32 -3.78
C VAL A 82 -8.70 -3.23 -4.99
N ILE A 83 -8.89 -2.65 -6.15
CA ILE A 83 -9.39 -3.32 -7.35
C ILE A 83 -8.37 -3.16 -8.48
N THR A 84 -8.03 -4.24 -9.20
CA THR A 84 -7.16 -4.16 -10.38
C THR A 84 -7.86 -4.55 -11.67
N ALA A 85 -7.46 -3.91 -12.78
CA ALA A 85 -7.93 -4.28 -14.11
C ALA A 85 -7.29 -5.60 -14.58
N GLY A 86 -5.98 -5.72 -14.45
CA GLY A 86 -5.23 -6.90 -14.85
C GLY A 86 -4.23 -7.34 -13.78
N THR A 87 -3.61 -8.52 -14.02
CA THR A 87 -2.59 -9.07 -13.12
C THR A 87 -1.32 -8.21 -13.06
N ALA A 88 -1.00 -7.49 -14.15
CA ALA A 88 0.14 -6.57 -14.18
C ALA A 88 -0.03 -5.35 -13.26
N ASP A 89 -1.26 -5.04 -12.85
CA ASP A 89 -1.58 -3.92 -11.94
C ASP A 89 -1.44 -4.31 -10.45
N ILE A 90 -1.34 -5.62 -10.16
CA ILE A 90 -1.33 -6.15 -8.79
C ILE A 90 -0.21 -5.53 -7.93
N PRO A 91 1.05 -5.42 -8.38
CA PRO A 91 2.10 -4.84 -7.52
C PRO A 91 1.79 -3.41 -7.07
N VAL A 92 1.19 -2.60 -7.95
CA VAL A 92 0.78 -1.22 -7.61
C VAL A 92 -0.39 -1.21 -6.64
N ALA A 93 -1.37 -2.11 -6.83
CA ALA A 93 -2.50 -2.27 -5.91
C ALA A 93 -2.04 -2.73 -4.52
N LEU A 94 -1.06 -3.62 -4.47
CA LEU A 94 -0.48 -4.10 -3.21
C LEU A 94 0.27 -2.99 -2.46
N GLU A 95 0.93 -2.03 -3.14
CA GLU A 95 1.48 -0.84 -2.46
C GLU A 95 0.39 -0.10 -1.68
N ALA A 96 -0.77 0.12 -2.30
CA ALA A 96 -1.91 0.77 -1.64
C ALA A 96 -2.48 -0.09 -0.50
N ALA A 97 -2.72 -1.38 -0.75
CA ALA A 97 -3.28 -2.30 0.23
C ALA A 97 -2.40 -2.43 1.48
N VAL A 98 -1.10 -2.65 1.30
CA VAL A 98 -0.12 -2.75 2.41
C VAL A 98 -0.01 -1.43 3.18
N THR A 99 -0.06 -0.29 2.49
CA THR A 99 -0.02 1.02 3.16
C THR A 99 -1.24 1.22 4.05
N LEU A 100 -2.44 0.97 3.53
CA LEU A 100 -3.69 1.06 4.30
C LEU A 100 -3.69 0.08 5.48
N ASP A 101 -3.30 -1.17 5.23
CA ASP A 101 -3.21 -2.22 6.23
C ASP A 101 -2.27 -1.83 7.37
N ALA A 102 -1.08 -1.33 7.06
CA ALA A 102 -0.11 -0.84 8.03
C ALA A 102 -0.65 0.33 8.87
N MET A 103 -1.54 1.15 8.32
CA MET A 103 -2.21 2.25 9.00
C MET A 103 -3.45 1.81 9.79
N GLY A 104 -3.76 0.53 9.82
CA GLY A 104 -4.91 -0.05 10.52
C GLY A 104 -6.23 0.09 9.78
N VAL A 105 -6.23 0.41 8.49
CA VAL A 105 -7.43 0.47 7.64
C VAL A 105 -7.75 -0.93 7.10
N PRO A 106 -8.95 -1.48 7.31
CA PRO A 106 -9.35 -2.76 6.72
C PRO A 106 -9.40 -2.67 5.19
N VAL A 107 -8.87 -3.69 4.51
CA VAL A 107 -8.78 -3.75 3.04
C VAL A 107 -9.39 -5.06 2.54
N SER A 108 -10.12 -5.01 1.43
CA SER A 108 -10.44 -6.17 0.58
C SER A 108 -9.76 -6.01 -0.77
N SER A 109 -9.22 -7.09 -1.33
CA SER A 109 -8.49 -7.04 -2.60
C SER A 109 -9.23 -7.84 -3.67
N HIS A 110 -9.49 -7.21 -4.82
CA HIS A 110 -10.20 -7.79 -5.96
C HIS A 110 -9.33 -7.62 -7.21
N PHE A 111 -8.62 -8.65 -7.59
CA PHE A 111 -7.64 -8.59 -8.67
C PHE A 111 -8.19 -9.17 -9.98
N ASP A 112 -7.66 -8.65 -11.10
CA ASP A 112 -7.96 -9.11 -12.46
C ASP A 112 -9.46 -9.03 -12.82
N VAL A 113 -10.11 -7.95 -12.49
CA VAL A 113 -11.53 -7.68 -12.77
C VAL A 113 -11.74 -6.58 -13.82
N GLY A 114 -10.84 -6.51 -14.80
CA GLY A 114 -10.85 -5.51 -15.86
C GLY A 114 -12.10 -5.54 -16.75
N VAL A 115 -12.37 -4.42 -17.42
CA VAL A 115 -13.58 -4.21 -18.23
C VAL A 115 -13.69 -5.14 -19.43
N ALA A 116 -12.60 -5.72 -19.91
CA ALA A 116 -12.61 -6.72 -20.96
C ALA A 116 -13.33 -8.02 -20.54
N GLY A 117 -13.42 -8.27 -19.23
CA GLY A 117 -14.20 -9.37 -18.65
C GLY A 117 -15.20 -8.85 -17.64
N ILE A 118 -16.16 -8.03 -18.08
CA ILE A 118 -17.10 -7.28 -17.22
C ILE A 118 -17.85 -8.17 -16.21
N HIS A 119 -18.08 -9.44 -16.54
CA HIS A 119 -18.70 -10.42 -15.64
C HIS A 119 -17.89 -10.64 -14.36
N ARG A 120 -16.55 -10.49 -14.42
CA ARG A 120 -15.69 -10.58 -13.24
C ARG A 120 -15.90 -9.38 -12.30
N LEU A 121 -16.01 -8.18 -12.86
CA LEU A 121 -16.36 -6.98 -12.09
C LEU A 121 -17.76 -7.10 -11.48
N GLN A 122 -18.74 -7.59 -12.26
CA GLN A 122 -20.11 -7.81 -11.77
C GLN A 122 -20.17 -8.75 -10.56
N SER A 123 -19.30 -9.77 -10.51
CA SER A 123 -19.28 -10.72 -9.39
C SER A 123 -18.88 -10.09 -8.05
N ILE A 124 -18.13 -9.00 -8.06
CA ILE A 124 -17.67 -8.29 -6.83
C ILE A 124 -18.55 -7.09 -6.46
N LEU A 125 -19.52 -6.70 -7.29
CA LEU A 125 -20.38 -5.55 -7.01
C LEU A 125 -21.05 -5.58 -5.64
N PRO A 126 -21.57 -6.71 -5.14
CA PRO A 126 -22.16 -6.76 -3.80
C PRO A 126 -21.20 -6.37 -2.68
N GLU A 127 -19.89 -6.59 -2.88
CA GLU A 127 -18.86 -6.30 -1.88
C GLU A 127 -18.41 -4.83 -1.94
N ILE A 128 -18.42 -4.22 -3.13
CA ILE A 128 -17.89 -2.86 -3.33
C ILE A 128 -18.96 -1.76 -3.34
N SER A 129 -20.23 -2.07 -3.62
CA SER A 129 -21.31 -1.09 -3.76
C SER A 129 -21.60 -0.29 -2.48
N ASN A 130 -21.27 -0.82 -1.31
CA ASN A 130 -21.43 -0.14 -0.04
C ASN A 130 -20.15 0.55 0.47
N ALA A 131 -19.06 0.47 -0.30
CA ALA A 131 -17.79 1.07 0.09
C ALA A 131 -17.86 2.60 -0.04
N ARG A 132 -17.35 3.32 0.97
CA ARG A 132 -17.28 4.80 0.92
C ARG A 132 -16.17 5.29 -0.01
N VAL A 133 -15.17 4.47 -0.22
CA VAL A 133 -13.99 4.73 -1.07
C VAL A 133 -13.54 3.41 -1.67
N CYS A 134 -13.23 3.40 -2.96
CA CYS A 134 -12.54 2.32 -3.65
C CYS A 134 -11.22 2.83 -4.22
N ILE A 135 -10.17 2.01 -4.16
CA ILE A 135 -8.92 2.26 -4.89
C ILE A 135 -8.94 1.37 -6.12
N VAL A 136 -8.87 1.99 -7.31
CA VAL A 136 -8.92 1.28 -8.58
C VAL A 136 -7.63 1.50 -9.34
N VAL A 137 -6.94 0.40 -9.66
CA VAL A 137 -5.64 0.41 -10.35
C VAL A 137 -5.84 -0.19 -11.75
N ALA A 138 -5.54 0.60 -12.76
CA ALA A 138 -5.68 0.19 -14.15
C ALA A 138 -4.62 0.89 -15.01
N GLY A 139 -3.88 0.09 -15.77
CA GLY A 139 -2.90 0.58 -16.74
C GLY A 139 -3.55 0.98 -18.06
N MET A 140 -3.30 0.22 -19.13
CA MET A 140 -3.77 0.47 -20.48
C MET A 140 -5.29 0.55 -20.56
N ASP A 141 -5.77 1.50 -21.09
CA ASP A 141 -6.69 2.55 -21.35
C ASP A 141 -7.28 3.22 -20.09
N GLY A 142 -7.03 2.71 -18.90
CA GLY A 142 -7.52 3.31 -17.65
C GLY A 142 -9.05 3.35 -17.54
N ALA A 143 -9.77 2.44 -18.22
CA ALA A 143 -11.24 2.48 -18.29
C ALA A 143 -11.91 1.99 -17.00
N LEU A 144 -11.27 1.08 -16.25
CA LEU A 144 -11.89 0.47 -15.08
C LEU A 144 -12.34 1.48 -14.02
N PRO A 145 -11.58 2.53 -13.65
CA PRO A 145 -12.03 3.50 -12.66
C PRO A 145 -13.35 4.20 -13.03
N ALA A 146 -13.51 4.57 -14.31
CA ALA A 146 -14.74 5.20 -14.77
C ALA A 146 -15.94 4.26 -14.72
N VAL A 147 -15.73 2.98 -15.04
CA VAL A 147 -16.79 1.96 -14.98
C VAL A 147 -17.18 1.68 -13.53
N VAL A 148 -16.22 1.49 -12.63
CA VAL A 148 -16.49 1.28 -11.19
C VAL A 148 -17.22 2.47 -10.57
N ALA A 149 -16.89 3.69 -10.98
CA ALA A 149 -17.56 4.90 -10.47
C ALA A 149 -19.00 5.07 -11.00
N GLY A 150 -19.35 4.40 -12.10
CA GLY A 150 -20.67 4.45 -12.71
C GLY A 150 -21.64 3.35 -12.23
N LEU A 151 -21.14 2.39 -11.46
CA LEU A 151 -21.89 1.25 -10.93
C LEU A 151 -22.31 1.44 -9.49
#